data_f5643b096feb006ae06e0ef1e121deb5
#
_entry.id   f5643b096feb006ae06e0ef1e121deb5
#
_cell.length_a   1.000
_cell.length_b   1.000
_cell.length_c   1.000
_cell.angle_alpha   90.00
_cell.angle_beta   90.00
_cell.angle_gamma   90.00
#
_symmetry.space_group_name_H-M   'P 1'
#
loop_
_entity.id
_entity.type
_entity.pdbx_description
1 polymer ?
#
loop_
_entity_poly.entity_id
_entity_poly.type
_entity_poly.pdbx_seq_one_letter_code
_entity_poly.pdbx_strand_id
1 'polypeptide(L)'
;MCVSERKMGAKMATFFATADDFAAWLEQHGAAKNEFVVGYYKRGSKRPSMTWAESVDAALCHGWIDGVRKRIDGHSYQIRFTPRKTTSIWSRINIERARVLKREGKMREAGLKAYSHRREDKSRIYSYEQRKTAALDRADELRFRKAKTAWKFFEAQPPGYRHQVIWRIVSAKRPETRERRLADLIKASQEQRRV
;
A
#
# COMPACT_ATOMS: atom_id res chain seq x y z
N MET A 1 -0.57 -24.52 -20.80
CA MET A 1 -0.95 -23.10 -20.59
C MET A 1 -2.47 -23.01 -20.48
N CYS A 2 -3.01 -22.83 -19.29
CA CYS A 2 -4.46 -22.70 -19.10
C CYS A 2 -4.75 -21.28 -18.64
N VAL A 3 -5.06 -20.39 -19.59
CA VAL A 3 -5.53 -19.04 -19.31
C VAL A 3 -7.04 -19.10 -19.15
N SER A 4 -7.55 -18.93 -17.94
CA SER A 4 -8.98 -18.89 -17.65
C SER A 4 -9.46 -17.44 -17.59
N GLU A 5 -10.32 -17.04 -18.52
CA GLU A 5 -10.90 -15.70 -18.62
C GLU A 5 -12.32 -15.66 -18.04
N ARG A 6 -12.61 -14.72 -17.13
CA ARG A 6 -13.97 -14.46 -16.63
C ARG A 6 -14.33 -12.96 -16.73
N LYS A 7 -15.46 -12.70 -17.41
CA LYS A 7 -16.09 -11.37 -17.56
C LYS A 7 -16.94 -10.97 -16.36
N MET A 8 -16.78 -9.72 -15.92
CA MET A 8 -17.89 -8.84 -15.48
C MET A 8 -17.39 -7.40 -15.54
N GLY A 9 -17.94 -6.57 -16.42
CA GLY A 9 -17.97 -5.09 -16.45
C GLY A 9 -16.69 -4.28 -16.19
N ALA A 10 -15.51 -4.89 -16.04
CA ALA A 10 -14.20 -4.31 -15.85
C ALA A 10 -13.20 -5.14 -16.68
N LYS A 11 -12.10 -4.53 -17.10
CA LYS A 11 -11.03 -5.24 -17.82
C LYS A 11 -10.77 -6.60 -17.21
N MET A 12 -10.77 -7.65 -18.07
CA MET A 12 -10.62 -9.05 -17.64
C MET A 12 -9.30 -9.25 -16.90
N ALA A 13 -9.35 -9.90 -15.73
CA ALA A 13 -8.18 -10.25 -14.97
C ALA A 13 -7.53 -11.51 -15.51
N THR A 14 -6.23 -11.46 -15.80
CA THR A 14 -5.44 -12.62 -16.21
C THR A 14 -4.81 -13.26 -14.98
N PHE A 15 -4.96 -14.58 -14.84
CA PHE A 15 -4.42 -15.35 -13.72
C PHE A 15 -3.14 -16.05 -14.16
N PHE A 16 -2.08 -15.89 -13.39
CA PHE A 16 -0.80 -16.57 -13.60
C PHE A 16 -0.56 -17.59 -12.49
N ALA A 17 -0.07 -18.76 -12.87
CA ALA A 17 0.26 -19.80 -11.91
C ALA A 17 1.53 -19.44 -11.13
N THR A 18 2.51 -18.86 -11.81
CA THR A 18 3.83 -18.49 -11.25
C THR A 18 4.18 -17.03 -11.50
N ALA A 19 5.15 -16.52 -10.75
CA ALA A 19 5.72 -15.18 -10.98
C ALA A 19 6.51 -15.11 -12.28
N ASP A 20 7.11 -16.23 -12.70
CA ASP A 20 7.88 -16.30 -13.94
C ASP A 20 6.97 -16.16 -15.17
N ASP A 21 5.75 -16.74 -15.14
CA ASP A 21 4.76 -16.53 -16.20
C ASP A 21 4.38 -15.05 -16.33
N PHE A 22 4.20 -14.36 -15.19
CA PHE A 22 3.90 -12.92 -15.19
C PHE A 22 5.09 -12.08 -15.62
N ALA A 23 6.32 -12.43 -15.22
CA ALA A 23 7.54 -11.77 -15.66
C ALA A 23 7.74 -11.90 -17.17
N ALA A 24 7.53 -13.10 -17.72
CA ALA A 24 7.58 -13.35 -19.17
C ALA A 24 6.53 -12.52 -19.92
N TRP A 25 5.33 -12.41 -19.39
CA TRP A 25 4.30 -11.53 -19.96
C TRP A 25 4.73 -10.05 -19.95
N LEU A 26 5.31 -9.57 -18.83
CA LEU A 26 5.81 -8.20 -18.74
C LEU A 26 6.95 -7.93 -19.72
N GLU A 27 7.84 -8.88 -19.93
CA GLU A 27 8.94 -8.78 -20.90
C GLU A 27 8.40 -8.61 -22.33
N GLN A 28 7.40 -9.40 -22.70
CA GLN A 28 6.84 -9.41 -24.04
C GLN A 28 5.90 -8.24 -24.33
N HIS A 29 5.12 -7.82 -23.35
CA HIS A 29 3.99 -6.90 -23.55
C HIS A 29 4.07 -5.61 -22.74
N GLY A 30 4.93 -5.55 -21.73
CA GLY A 30 4.98 -4.44 -20.76
C GLY A 30 5.28 -3.09 -21.39
N ALA A 31 6.12 -3.04 -22.42
CA ALA A 31 6.46 -1.80 -23.10
C ALA A 31 5.28 -1.17 -23.87
N ALA A 32 4.35 -2.00 -24.37
CA ALA A 32 3.20 -1.57 -25.17
C ALA A 32 1.92 -1.32 -24.36
N LYS A 33 1.93 -1.62 -23.06
CA LYS A 33 0.73 -1.53 -22.20
C LYS A 33 0.87 -0.43 -21.16
N ASN A 34 -0.22 0.35 -20.97
CA ASN A 34 -0.31 1.37 -19.92
C ASN A 34 -0.91 0.85 -18.60
N GLU A 35 -1.53 -0.31 -18.65
CA GLU A 35 -2.05 -0.99 -17.47
C GLU A 35 -2.35 -2.46 -17.78
N PHE A 36 -2.36 -3.27 -16.74
CA PHE A 36 -2.73 -4.67 -16.81
C PHE A 36 -3.40 -5.13 -15.52
N VAL A 37 -4.39 -6.03 -15.61
CA VAL A 37 -5.13 -6.53 -14.45
C VAL A 37 -4.75 -7.98 -14.22
N VAL A 38 -4.14 -8.22 -13.07
CA VAL A 38 -3.72 -9.56 -12.61
C VAL A 38 -4.71 -10.11 -11.62
N GLY A 39 -5.16 -11.33 -11.86
CA GLY A 39 -6.03 -12.09 -10.98
C GLY A 39 -5.22 -12.99 -10.04
N TYR A 40 -5.73 -13.21 -8.85
CA TYR A 40 -5.14 -14.07 -7.82
C TYR A 40 -6.19 -14.98 -7.22
N TYR A 41 -5.86 -16.24 -7.05
CA TYR A 41 -6.65 -17.14 -6.23
C TYR A 41 -6.24 -17.04 -4.76
N LYS A 42 -7.20 -17.13 -3.85
CA LYS A 42 -6.95 -17.19 -2.41
C LYS A 42 -6.41 -18.58 -2.04
N ARG A 43 -5.62 -18.67 -0.98
CA ARG A 43 -5.01 -19.94 -0.51
C ARG A 43 -6.04 -21.08 -0.38
N GLY A 44 -7.24 -20.79 0.09
CA GLY A 44 -8.32 -21.80 0.24
C GLY A 44 -8.95 -22.29 -1.06
N SER A 45 -8.62 -21.74 -2.23
CA SER A 45 -9.21 -22.14 -3.52
C SER A 45 -8.59 -23.40 -4.12
N LYS A 46 -7.44 -23.86 -3.58
CA LYS A 46 -6.63 -24.99 -4.10
C LYS A 46 -6.19 -24.83 -5.57
N ARG A 47 -6.26 -23.63 -6.13
CA ARG A 47 -5.82 -23.31 -7.50
C ARG A 47 -4.42 -22.71 -7.47
N PRO A 48 -3.53 -23.09 -8.42
CA PRO A 48 -2.22 -22.47 -8.55
C PRO A 48 -2.35 -20.96 -8.75
N SER A 49 -1.56 -20.18 -8.02
CA SER A 49 -1.52 -18.73 -8.15
C SER A 49 -0.24 -18.21 -7.53
N MET A 50 0.46 -17.36 -8.25
CA MET A 50 1.54 -16.59 -7.63
C MET A 50 1.01 -15.76 -6.46
N THR A 51 1.86 -15.46 -5.50
CA THR A 51 1.53 -14.55 -4.41
C THR A 51 1.58 -13.09 -4.86
N TRP A 52 0.90 -12.21 -4.11
CA TRP A 52 1.02 -10.77 -4.34
C TRP A 52 2.46 -10.27 -4.23
N ALA A 53 3.23 -10.75 -3.26
CA ALA A 53 4.62 -10.34 -3.07
C ALA A 53 5.50 -10.69 -4.28
N GLU A 54 5.38 -11.91 -4.80
CA GLU A 54 6.09 -12.34 -6.01
C GLU A 54 5.73 -11.50 -7.23
N SER A 55 4.44 -11.15 -7.39
CA SER A 55 4.01 -10.30 -8.50
C SER A 55 4.54 -8.86 -8.39
N VAL A 56 4.69 -8.33 -7.16
CA VAL A 56 5.32 -7.01 -6.95
C VAL A 56 6.80 -7.05 -7.30
N ASP A 57 7.50 -8.14 -6.98
CA ASP A 57 8.90 -8.33 -7.35
C ASP A 57 9.08 -8.37 -8.87
N ALA A 58 8.28 -9.18 -9.56
CA ALA A 58 8.29 -9.25 -11.03
C ALA A 58 7.98 -7.87 -11.65
N ALA A 59 6.97 -7.17 -11.13
CA ALA A 59 6.60 -5.83 -11.58
C ALA A 59 7.74 -4.82 -11.38
N LEU A 60 8.39 -4.81 -10.21
CA LEU A 60 9.53 -3.92 -9.91
C LEU A 60 10.70 -4.17 -10.88
N CYS A 61 10.97 -5.43 -11.20
CA CYS A 61 12.01 -5.79 -12.17
C CYS A 61 11.77 -5.17 -13.55
N HIS A 62 10.52 -4.97 -13.95
CA HIS A 62 10.12 -4.43 -15.25
C HIS A 62 9.65 -2.96 -15.18
N GLY A 63 9.86 -2.26 -14.05
CA GLY A 63 9.49 -0.86 -13.88
C GLY A 63 7.98 -0.62 -13.71
N TRP A 64 7.25 -1.61 -13.27
CA TRP A 64 5.81 -1.54 -12.97
C TRP A 64 5.53 -1.48 -11.48
N ILE A 65 4.29 -1.15 -11.11
CA ILE A 65 3.82 -1.10 -9.72
C ILE A 65 2.36 -1.55 -9.63
N ASP A 66 2.05 -2.19 -8.51
CA ASP A 66 0.71 -2.57 -8.12
C ASP A 66 -0.15 -1.37 -7.70
N GLY A 67 -1.44 -1.50 -7.89
CA GLY A 67 -2.46 -0.56 -7.43
C GLY A 67 -3.38 -1.20 -6.37
N VAL A 68 -4.62 -0.71 -6.33
CA VAL A 68 -5.60 -1.14 -5.33
C VAL A 68 -6.09 -2.56 -5.62
N ARG A 69 -6.09 -3.39 -4.59
CA ARG A 69 -6.70 -4.72 -4.59
C ARG A 69 -8.22 -4.62 -4.62
N LYS A 70 -8.87 -5.34 -5.54
CA LYS A 70 -10.33 -5.45 -5.66
C LYS A 70 -10.77 -6.91 -5.58
N ARG A 71 -11.82 -7.18 -4.86
CA ARG A 71 -12.44 -8.52 -4.82
C ARG A 71 -13.09 -8.81 -6.17
N ILE A 72 -12.96 -10.05 -6.66
CA ILE A 72 -13.72 -10.58 -7.80
C ILE A 72 -14.90 -11.40 -7.24
N ASP A 73 -14.58 -12.44 -6.44
CA ASP A 73 -15.57 -13.33 -5.83
C ASP A 73 -15.13 -13.86 -4.46
N GLY A 74 -15.75 -14.94 -3.98
CA GLY A 74 -15.40 -15.60 -2.71
C GLY A 74 -13.99 -16.18 -2.70
N HIS A 75 -13.45 -16.57 -3.85
CA HIS A 75 -12.22 -17.35 -4.00
C HIS A 75 -11.08 -16.58 -4.68
N SER A 76 -11.36 -15.40 -5.26
CA SER A 76 -10.39 -14.64 -6.05
C SER A 76 -10.46 -13.13 -5.80
N TYR A 77 -9.38 -12.45 -6.16
CA TYR A 77 -9.25 -11.01 -6.20
C TYR A 77 -8.36 -10.58 -7.35
N GLN A 78 -8.33 -9.30 -7.65
CA GLN A 78 -7.51 -8.74 -8.71
C GLN A 78 -6.76 -7.50 -8.24
N ILE A 79 -5.62 -7.23 -8.90
CA ILE A 79 -4.83 -6.02 -8.72
C ILE A 79 -4.49 -5.46 -10.10
N ARG A 80 -4.64 -4.16 -10.26
CA ARG A 80 -4.21 -3.46 -11.46
C ARG A 80 -2.75 -3.07 -11.32
N PHE A 81 -1.94 -3.43 -12.29
CA PHE A 81 -0.56 -2.97 -12.45
C PHE A 81 -0.45 -1.88 -13.49
N THR A 82 0.50 -0.97 -13.32
CA THR A 82 0.79 0.12 -14.24
C THR A 82 2.30 0.38 -14.31
N PRO A 83 2.82 0.85 -15.46
CA PRO A 83 4.19 1.35 -15.52
C PRO A 83 4.40 2.48 -14.50
N ARG A 84 5.56 2.50 -13.87
CA ARG A 84 5.93 3.59 -12.96
C ARG A 84 6.20 4.86 -13.72
N LYS A 85 5.55 5.94 -13.32
CA LYS A 85 5.83 7.28 -13.81
C LYS A 85 7.08 7.84 -13.10
N THR A 86 7.80 8.76 -13.74
CA THR A 86 8.93 9.49 -13.14
C THR A 86 8.52 10.25 -11.87
N THR A 87 7.24 10.62 -11.78
CA THR A 87 6.64 11.30 -10.62
C THR A 87 6.15 10.35 -9.53
N SER A 88 6.27 9.03 -9.72
CA SER A 88 5.75 8.02 -8.77
C SER A 88 6.45 8.12 -7.42
N ILE A 89 5.66 8.02 -6.37
CA ILE A 89 6.15 7.87 -4.99
C ILE A 89 6.66 6.44 -4.79
N TRP A 90 7.79 6.29 -4.11
CA TRP A 90 8.35 5.01 -3.73
C TRP A 90 8.20 4.77 -2.23
N SER A 91 7.56 3.67 -1.84
CA SER A 91 7.55 3.25 -0.44
C SER A 91 8.93 2.75 -0.02
N ARG A 92 9.23 2.82 1.28
CA ARG A 92 10.45 2.25 1.84
C ARG A 92 10.58 0.76 1.50
N ILE A 93 9.49 0.02 1.61
CA ILE A 93 9.45 -1.42 1.31
C ILE A 93 9.84 -1.67 -0.15
N ASN A 94 9.26 -0.93 -1.11
CA ASN A 94 9.57 -1.12 -2.53
C ASN A 94 11.00 -0.68 -2.87
N ILE A 95 11.56 0.34 -2.18
CA ILE A 95 12.95 0.75 -2.34
C ILE A 95 13.89 -0.37 -1.88
N GLU A 96 13.67 -0.90 -0.68
CA GLU A 96 14.51 -1.98 -0.14
C GLU A 96 14.40 -3.25 -1.02
N ARG A 97 13.20 -3.58 -1.46
CA ARG A 97 13.00 -4.75 -2.34
C ARG A 97 13.69 -4.56 -3.69
N ALA A 98 13.59 -3.40 -4.32
CA ALA A 98 14.29 -3.08 -5.56
C ALA A 98 15.83 -3.15 -5.40
N ARG A 99 16.37 -2.73 -4.24
CA ARG A 99 17.80 -2.88 -3.93
C ARG A 99 18.24 -4.35 -3.91
N VAL A 100 17.44 -5.21 -3.30
CA VAL A 100 17.70 -6.65 -3.25
C VAL A 100 17.66 -7.22 -4.67
N LEU A 101 16.60 -6.97 -5.43
CA LEU A 101 16.42 -7.46 -6.79
C LEU A 101 17.56 -6.97 -7.74
N LYS A 102 18.03 -5.73 -7.54
CA LYS A 102 19.19 -5.19 -8.28
C LYS A 102 20.46 -5.96 -7.95
N ARG A 103 20.75 -6.26 -6.68
CA ARG A 103 21.94 -7.05 -6.27
C ARG A 103 21.87 -8.48 -6.80
N GLU A 104 20.66 -9.05 -6.88
CA GLU A 104 20.43 -10.39 -7.43
C GLU A 104 20.48 -10.42 -8.98
N GLY A 105 20.72 -9.29 -9.66
CA GLY A 105 20.77 -9.21 -11.12
C GLY A 105 19.42 -9.44 -11.81
N LYS A 106 18.30 -9.39 -11.06
CA LYS A 106 16.95 -9.69 -11.59
C LYS A 106 16.28 -8.49 -12.28
N MET A 107 16.76 -7.28 -12.02
CA MET A 107 16.13 -6.07 -12.60
C MET A 107 16.47 -5.92 -14.07
N ARG A 108 15.44 -5.73 -14.88
CA ARG A 108 15.53 -5.40 -16.30
C ARG A 108 15.83 -3.91 -16.49
N GLU A 109 16.19 -3.50 -17.70
CA GLU A 109 16.52 -2.11 -18.03
C GLU A 109 15.39 -1.13 -17.63
N ALA A 110 14.15 -1.45 -17.96
CA ALA A 110 12.98 -0.65 -17.57
C ALA A 110 12.83 -0.48 -16.05
N GLY A 111 13.10 -1.54 -15.29
CA GLY A 111 13.10 -1.51 -13.82
C GLY A 111 14.22 -0.65 -13.26
N LEU A 112 15.44 -0.80 -13.78
CA LEU A 112 16.59 0.02 -13.40
C LEU A 112 16.35 1.50 -13.71
N LYS A 113 15.80 1.82 -14.89
CA LYS A 113 15.43 3.18 -15.30
C LYS A 113 14.37 3.76 -14.35
N ALA A 114 13.29 3.03 -14.06
CA ALA A 114 12.27 3.47 -13.12
C ALA A 114 12.85 3.71 -11.71
N TYR A 115 13.76 2.87 -11.26
CA TYR A 115 14.43 2.99 -9.97
C TYR A 115 15.39 4.18 -9.90
N SER A 116 16.14 4.48 -10.99
CA SER A 116 17.07 5.63 -11.05
C SER A 116 16.33 6.97 -11.05
N HIS A 117 15.15 7.05 -11.66
CA HIS A 117 14.31 8.26 -11.65
C HIS A 117 13.60 8.51 -10.31
N ARG A 118 13.81 7.64 -9.31
CA ARG A 118 13.28 7.82 -7.96
C ARG A 118 13.77 9.13 -7.36
N ARG A 119 12.85 9.96 -6.92
CA ARG A 119 13.16 11.20 -6.20
C ARG A 119 13.16 10.95 -4.69
N GLU A 120 14.17 11.43 -3.98
CA GLU A 120 14.27 11.26 -2.52
C GLU A 120 13.19 12.05 -1.77
N ASP A 121 12.87 13.26 -2.25
CA ASP A 121 11.79 14.11 -1.71
C ASP A 121 10.39 13.48 -1.85
N LYS A 122 10.22 12.52 -2.77
CA LYS A 122 8.99 11.73 -2.98
C LYS A 122 9.12 10.27 -2.54
N SER A 123 10.17 9.93 -1.80
CA SER A 123 10.40 8.58 -1.29
C SER A 123 10.05 8.51 0.18
N ARG A 124 9.52 7.36 0.64
CA ARG A 124 9.18 7.09 2.04
C ARG A 124 8.07 7.98 2.64
N ILE A 125 7.22 8.60 1.78
CA ILE A 125 6.17 9.55 2.21
C ILE A 125 4.82 8.85 2.42
N TYR A 126 4.74 7.53 2.25
CA TYR A 126 3.47 6.84 2.40
C TYR A 126 2.93 6.95 3.83
N SER A 127 1.67 7.34 3.92
CA SER A 127 0.97 7.56 5.19
C SER A 127 1.01 6.36 6.14
N TYR A 128 1.03 5.14 5.62
CA TYR A 128 1.12 3.94 6.46
C TYR A 128 2.52 3.72 7.08
N GLU A 129 3.59 4.23 6.46
CA GLU A 129 4.95 4.17 6.99
C GLU A 129 5.15 5.18 8.12
N GLN A 130 4.54 6.36 7.99
CA GLN A 130 4.57 7.42 8.99
C GLN A 130 3.59 7.17 10.14
N ARG A 131 2.57 6.33 9.93
CA ARG A 131 1.55 6.04 10.94
C ARG A 131 2.15 5.47 12.24
N LYS A 132 3.16 4.61 12.13
CA LYS A 132 3.81 4.00 13.30
C LYS A 132 4.63 4.97 14.15
N THR A 133 5.10 6.06 13.57
CA THR A 133 5.93 7.09 14.22
C THR A 133 5.16 8.38 14.48
N ALA A 134 3.88 8.42 14.08
CA ALA A 134 3.05 9.60 14.29
C ALA A 134 2.86 9.87 15.79
N ALA A 135 3.15 11.09 16.21
CA ALA A 135 2.93 11.60 17.55
C ALA A 135 2.17 12.93 17.48
N LEU A 136 1.36 13.21 18.50
CA LEU A 136 0.82 14.56 18.70
C LEU A 136 1.97 15.52 19.00
N ASP A 137 1.85 16.77 18.61
CA ASP A 137 2.79 17.76 19.12
C ASP A 137 2.56 17.98 20.62
N ARG A 138 3.53 18.65 21.25
CA ARG A 138 3.54 18.85 22.70
C ARG A 138 2.29 19.58 23.20
N ALA A 139 1.78 20.56 22.46
CA ALA A 139 0.60 21.34 22.86
C ALA A 139 -0.67 20.49 22.80
N ASP A 140 -0.87 19.75 21.70
CA ASP A 140 -2.00 18.85 21.51
C ASP A 140 -2.00 17.69 22.53
N GLU A 141 -0.82 17.13 22.81
CA GLU A 141 -0.68 16.09 23.82
C GLU A 141 -1.00 16.59 25.23
N LEU A 142 -0.47 17.76 25.62
CA LEU A 142 -0.77 18.38 26.92
C LEU A 142 -2.28 18.67 27.06
N ARG A 143 -2.92 19.18 26.00
CA ARG A 143 -4.36 19.41 25.98
C ARG A 143 -5.12 18.11 26.19
N PHE A 144 -4.74 17.01 25.53
CA PHE A 144 -5.38 15.71 25.70
C PHE A 144 -5.15 15.14 27.12
N ARG A 145 -3.94 15.24 27.64
CA ARG A 145 -3.59 14.78 28.99
C ARG A 145 -4.35 15.51 30.11
N LYS A 146 -4.73 16.80 29.91
CA LYS A 146 -5.58 17.53 30.85
C LYS A 146 -6.95 16.86 31.03
N ALA A 147 -7.50 16.22 29.99
CA ALA A 147 -8.73 15.43 30.09
C ALA A 147 -8.40 14.01 30.62
N LYS A 148 -8.13 13.90 31.93
CA LYS A 148 -7.56 12.69 32.57
C LYS A 148 -8.31 11.41 32.24
N THR A 149 -9.65 11.41 32.28
CA THR A 149 -10.49 10.24 31.97
C THR A 149 -10.31 9.83 30.49
N ALA A 150 -10.34 10.79 29.58
CA ALA A 150 -10.16 10.56 28.16
C ALA A 150 -8.75 10.00 27.84
N TRP A 151 -7.73 10.58 28.45
CA TRP A 151 -6.35 10.13 28.27
C TRP A 151 -6.15 8.69 28.75
N LYS A 152 -6.65 8.34 29.95
CA LYS A 152 -6.59 6.99 30.51
C LYS A 152 -7.26 5.97 29.59
N PHE A 153 -8.45 6.28 29.06
CA PHE A 153 -9.13 5.43 28.11
C PHE A 153 -8.30 5.24 26.82
N PHE A 154 -7.76 6.33 26.28
CA PHE A 154 -6.95 6.29 25.05
C PHE A 154 -5.66 5.49 25.24
N GLU A 155 -4.94 5.64 26.35
CA GLU A 155 -3.72 4.87 26.64
C GLU A 155 -3.98 3.38 26.76
N ALA A 156 -5.13 2.98 27.26
CA ALA A 156 -5.55 1.58 27.36
C ALA A 156 -5.90 0.94 26.00
N GLN A 157 -6.00 1.74 24.91
CA GLN A 157 -6.32 1.21 23.60
C GLN A 157 -5.12 0.51 22.94
N PRO A 158 -5.37 -0.49 22.04
CA PRO A 158 -4.30 -1.17 21.31
C PRO A 158 -3.40 -0.19 20.53
N PRO A 159 -2.08 -0.43 20.46
CA PRO A 159 -1.12 0.45 19.79
C PRO A 159 -1.52 0.79 18.35
N GLY A 160 -2.04 -0.18 17.60
CA GLY A 160 -2.49 0.03 16.22
C GLY A 160 -3.61 1.06 16.09
N TYR A 161 -4.59 1.03 17.00
CA TYR A 161 -5.66 2.04 17.05
C TYR A 161 -5.09 3.42 17.40
N ARG A 162 -4.24 3.51 18.44
CA ARG A 162 -3.64 4.78 18.87
C ARG A 162 -2.85 5.44 17.74
N HIS A 163 -2.00 4.68 17.06
CA HIS A 163 -1.23 5.17 15.91
C HIS A 163 -2.12 5.63 14.76
N GLN A 164 -3.20 4.88 14.47
CA GLN A 164 -4.13 5.23 13.40
C GLN A 164 -4.84 6.55 13.66
N VAL A 165 -5.32 6.77 14.87
CA VAL A 165 -6.07 7.97 15.24
C VAL A 165 -5.14 9.18 15.31
N ILE A 166 -3.97 9.05 15.94
CA ILE A 166 -2.95 10.11 15.94
C ILE A 166 -2.59 10.50 14.52
N TRP A 167 -2.31 9.52 13.67
CA TRP A 167 -2.01 9.80 12.26
C TRP A 167 -3.14 10.56 11.55
N ARG A 168 -4.39 10.20 11.78
CA ARG A 168 -5.55 10.90 11.23
C ARG A 168 -5.58 12.38 11.64
N ILE A 169 -5.12 12.71 12.84
CA ILE A 169 -5.03 14.07 13.34
C ILE A 169 -3.87 14.82 12.68
N VAL A 170 -2.64 14.30 12.82
CA VAL A 170 -1.43 15.03 12.41
C VAL A 170 -1.26 15.12 10.89
N SER A 171 -1.87 14.21 10.13
CA SER A 171 -1.88 14.26 8.65
C SER A 171 -2.87 15.25 8.05
N ALA A 172 -3.68 15.92 8.87
CA ALA A 172 -4.60 16.94 8.37
C ALA A 172 -3.83 18.14 7.84
N LYS A 173 -4.13 18.54 6.60
CA LYS A 173 -3.47 19.67 5.93
C LYS A 173 -3.89 21.03 6.49
N ARG A 174 -5.13 21.13 7.00
CA ARG A 174 -5.70 22.38 7.54
C ARG A 174 -5.69 22.34 9.06
N PRO A 175 -5.21 23.39 9.73
CA PRO A 175 -5.19 23.47 11.19
C PRO A 175 -6.55 23.23 11.84
N GLU A 176 -7.62 23.81 11.29
CA GLU A 176 -8.97 23.67 11.81
C GLU A 176 -9.46 22.20 11.78
N THR A 177 -9.06 21.48 10.72
CA THR A 177 -9.38 20.05 10.61
C THR A 177 -8.64 19.23 11.66
N ARG A 178 -7.37 19.57 11.93
CA ARG A 178 -6.55 18.94 12.97
C ARG A 178 -7.17 19.15 14.34
N GLU A 179 -7.51 20.39 14.65
CA GLU A 179 -8.10 20.78 15.92
C GLU A 179 -9.44 20.09 16.16
N ARG A 180 -10.33 20.10 15.17
CA ARG A 180 -11.60 19.37 15.24
C ARG A 180 -11.41 17.87 15.51
N ARG A 181 -10.50 17.22 14.78
CA ARG A 181 -10.25 15.79 14.96
C ARG A 181 -9.67 15.45 16.34
N LEU A 182 -8.84 16.33 16.90
CA LEU A 182 -8.35 16.19 18.27
C LEU A 182 -9.49 16.34 19.28
N ALA A 183 -10.34 17.34 19.11
CA ALA A 183 -11.51 17.55 19.98
C ALA A 183 -12.47 16.35 19.93
N ASP A 184 -12.76 15.83 18.73
CA ASP A 184 -13.58 14.63 18.53
C ASP A 184 -12.99 13.41 19.25
N LEU A 185 -11.65 13.22 19.18
CA LEU A 185 -10.96 12.14 19.89
C LEU A 185 -11.09 12.28 21.39
N ILE A 186 -10.86 13.47 21.94
CA ILE A 186 -10.98 13.74 23.38
C ILE A 186 -12.40 13.47 23.84
N LYS A 187 -13.42 14.00 23.14
CA LYS A 187 -14.84 13.79 23.44
C LYS A 187 -15.19 12.29 23.45
N ALA A 188 -14.89 11.60 22.35
CA ALA A 188 -15.20 10.17 22.25
C ALA A 188 -14.51 9.35 23.35
N SER A 189 -13.24 9.69 23.68
CA SER A 189 -12.49 9.02 24.74
C SER A 189 -13.07 9.31 26.14
N GLN A 190 -13.61 10.49 26.39
CA GLN A 190 -14.37 10.81 27.62
C GLN A 190 -15.62 9.95 27.75
N GLU A 191 -16.29 9.68 26.63
CA GLU A 191 -17.47 8.82 26.52
C GLU A 191 -17.11 7.32 26.48
N GLN A 192 -15.84 6.94 26.75
CA GLN A 192 -15.32 5.57 26.75
C GLN A 192 -15.58 4.83 25.40
N ARG A 193 -15.62 5.51 24.29
CA ARG A 193 -15.80 4.96 22.94
C ARG A 193 -14.67 5.35 22.01
N ARG A 194 -14.46 4.55 20.96
CA ARG A 194 -13.52 4.85 19.87
C ARG A 194 -14.14 5.80 18.84
N VAL A 195 -13.28 6.63 18.19
CA VAL A 195 -13.67 7.48 17.03
C VAL A 195 -13.62 6.70 15.72
#